data_39e492d355756d92a8a6044afbadd941
#
_entry.id   39e492d355756d92a8a6044afbadd941
#
_cell.length_a   1.000
_cell.length_b   1.000
_cell.length_c   1.000
_cell.angle_alpha   90.00
_cell.angle_beta   90.00
_cell.angle_gamma   90.00
#
_symmetry.space_group_name_H-M   'P 1'
#
loop_
_entity.id
_entity.type
_entity.pdbx_description
1 polymer ?
#
loop_
_entity_poly.entity_id
_entity_poly.type
_entity_poly.pdbx_seq_one_letter_code
_entity_poly.pdbx_strand_id
1 'polypeptide(L)'
;MKKVIYISYAVCAIAMFALLFYMFDHLRVIETNTREDNEYTQLQPYRTWVVKDSGAPIGVSKVFQFKVPAIGKGTKTLAFYSHHQDVVIYKGDRVIYQRRVYQGNPFGRTSGQGWNDLTLYSEDSGKILTVVMSPEYSTV
;
A
#
# COMPACT_ATOMS: atom_id res chain seq x y z
N MET A 1 28.01 -43.06 7.43
CA MET A 1 27.51 -42.08 6.45
C MET A 1 26.03 -41.71 6.65
N LYS A 2 25.06 -42.63 6.74
CA LYS A 2 23.61 -42.28 6.88
C LYS A 2 23.30 -41.37 8.12
N LYS A 3 23.89 -41.64 9.28
CA LYS A 3 23.68 -40.84 10.50
C LYS A 3 24.11 -39.38 10.36
N VAL A 4 25.19 -39.10 9.65
CA VAL A 4 25.69 -37.75 9.43
C VAL A 4 24.74 -36.97 8.55
N ILE A 5 24.14 -37.61 7.54
CA ILE A 5 23.15 -37.01 6.63
C ILE A 5 21.89 -36.62 7.40
N TYR A 6 21.37 -37.48 8.29
CA TYR A 6 20.18 -37.15 9.09
C TYR A 6 20.43 -35.99 10.07
N ILE A 7 21.61 -35.94 10.67
CA ILE A 7 21.99 -34.83 11.57
C ILE A 7 22.06 -33.51 10.79
N SER A 8 22.62 -33.53 9.59
CA SER A 8 22.69 -32.34 8.73
C SER A 8 21.31 -31.83 8.34
N TYR A 9 20.37 -32.72 7.98
CA TYR A 9 18.98 -32.32 7.69
C TYR A 9 18.28 -31.74 8.91
N ALA A 10 18.45 -32.34 10.09
CA ALA A 10 17.86 -31.84 11.31
C ALA A 10 18.38 -30.45 11.68
N VAL A 11 19.68 -30.22 11.55
CA VAL A 11 20.29 -28.89 11.80
C VAL A 11 19.77 -27.85 10.81
N CYS A 12 19.68 -28.17 9.52
CA CYS A 12 19.12 -27.27 8.51
C CYS A 12 17.65 -26.93 8.77
N ALA A 13 16.83 -27.92 9.17
CA ALA A 13 15.44 -27.69 9.50
C ALA A 13 15.28 -26.77 10.72
N ILE A 14 16.06 -26.98 11.78
CA ILE A 14 16.05 -26.13 12.98
C ILE A 14 16.48 -24.70 12.63
N ALA A 15 17.53 -24.53 11.83
CA ALA A 15 18.00 -23.22 11.39
C ALA A 15 16.94 -22.47 10.56
N MET A 16 16.23 -23.18 9.68
CA MET A 16 15.15 -22.63 8.87
C MET A 16 13.94 -22.21 9.73
N PHE A 17 13.54 -23.01 10.70
CA PHE A 17 12.49 -22.65 11.65
C PHE A 17 12.88 -21.45 12.51
N ALA A 18 14.10 -21.38 13.00
CA ALA A 18 14.60 -20.25 13.78
C ALA A 18 14.60 -18.95 12.95
N LEU A 19 14.98 -19.03 11.66
CA LEU A 19 14.96 -17.90 10.74
C LEU A 19 13.52 -17.43 10.45
N LEU A 20 12.61 -18.35 10.25
CA LEU A 20 11.18 -18.02 10.07
C LEU A 20 10.59 -17.35 11.31
N PHE A 21 10.89 -17.88 12.50
CA PHE A 21 10.44 -17.31 13.77
C PHE A 21 10.98 -15.89 13.97
N TYR A 22 12.28 -15.69 13.69
CA TYR A 22 12.92 -14.38 13.75
C TYR A 22 12.27 -13.39 12.77
N MET A 23 12.00 -13.81 11.55
CA MET A 23 11.32 -12.95 10.55
C MET A 23 9.89 -12.60 10.98
N PHE A 24 9.13 -13.56 11.54
CA PHE A 24 7.77 -13.29 12.03
C PHE A 24 7.77 -12.33 13.21
N ASP A 25 8.70 -12.46 14.13
CA ASP A 25 8.81 -11.59 15.30
C ASP A 25 9.25 -10.18 14.90
N HIS A 26 10.17 -10.07 13.95
CA HIS A 26 10.63 -8.78 13.43
C HIS A 26 9.55 -8.05 12.62
N LEU A 27 8.74 -8.74 11.84
CA LEU A 27 7.60 -8.17 11.12
C LEU A 27 6.50 -7.69 12.10
N ARG A 28 6.28 -8.40 13.20
CA ARG A 28 5.34 -7.98 14.26
C ARG A 28 5.79 -6.69 14.95
N VAL A 29 7.08 -6.55 15.23
CA VAL A 29 7.64 -5.34 15.85
C VAL A 29 7.51 -4.12 14.94
N ILE A 30 7.62 -4.28 13.63
CA ILE A 30 7.42 -3.18 12.67
C ILE A 30 5.95 -2.75 12.64
N GLU A 31 4.99 -3.66 12.71
CA GLU A 31 3.56 -3.32 12.75
C GLU A 31 3.13 -2.63 14.06
N THR A 32 3.69 -3.00 15.19
CA THR A 32 3.33 -2.42 16.49
C THR A 32 3.94 -1.03 16.73
N ASN A 33 5.14 -0.77 16.24
CA ASN A 33 5.80 0.53 16.43
C ASN A 33 5.24 1.68 15.60
N THR A 34 4.46 1.40 14.57
CA THR A 34 3.84 2.45 13.74
C THR A 34 2.45 2.87 14.22
N ARG A 35 1.89 2.23 15.24
CA ARG A 35 0.48 2.42 15.64
C ARG A 35 0.23 3.16 16.95
N GLU A 36 1.21 3.31 17.82
CA GLU A 36 0.90 3.71 19.23
C GLU A 36 0.76 5.21 19.50
N ASP A 37 1.21 6.12 18.63
CA ASP A 37 1.21 7.55 18.94
C ASP A 37 0.58 8.49 17.89
N ASN A 38 -0.11 7.96 16.89
CA ASN A 38 -0.70 8.81 15.86
C ASN A 38 -2.21 8.97 16.04
N GLU A 39 -2.65 10.18 16.31
CA GLU A 39 -4.04 10.59 16.24
C GLU A 39 -4.50 10.54 14.78
N TYR A 40 -5.21 9.47 14.40
CA TYR A 40 -5.71 9.29 13.05
C TYR A 40 -7.05 10.02 12.88
N THR A 41 -7.11 10.90 11.93
CA THR A 41 -8.38 11.47 11.48
C THR A 41 -8.80 10.77 10.19
N GLN A 42 -9.95 10.10 10.21
CA GLN A 42 -10.50 9.49 9.01
C GLN A 42 -10.92 10.56 8.01
N LEU A 43 -10.29 10.55 6.83
CA LEU A 43 -10.62 11.46 5.76
C LEU A 43 -11.76 10.89 4.91
N GLN A 44 -12.90 11.59 4.85
CA GLN A 44 -14.02 11.19 4.02
C GLN A 44 -13.94 11.88 2.65
N PRO A 45 -14.18 11.15 1.54
CA PRO A 45 -14.28 11.78 0.23
C PRO A 45 -15.54 12.65 0.17
N TYR A 46 -15.40 13.86 -0.33
CA TYR A 46 -16.58 14.71 -0.57
C TYR A 46 -17.26 14.39 -1.92
N ARG A 47 -16.55 13.71 -2.81
CA ARG A 47 -17.08 13.25 -4.11
C ARG A 47 -16.48 11.90 -4.49
N THR A 48 -17.34 11.02 -5.01
CA THR A 48 -16.93 9.69 -5.51
C THR A 48 -17.72 9.38 -6.78
N TRP A 49 -17.03 8.86 -7.80
CA TRP A 49 -17.67 8.39 -9.02
C TRP A 49 -16.86 7.28 -9.69
N VAL A 50 -17.46 6.64 -10.70
CA VAL A 50 -16.84 5.57 -11.48
C VAL A 50 -16.60 6.07 -12.90
N VAL A 51 -15.42 5.76 -13.42
CA VAL A 51 -15.03 6.08 -14.80
C VAL A 51 -14.77 4.79 -15.56
N LYS A 52 -15.27 4.69 -16.78
CA LYS A 52 -14.81 3.68 -17.73
C LYS A 52 -13.46 4.12 -18.26
N ASP A 53 -12.45 3.32 -18.01
CA ASP A 53 -11.06 3.63 -18.37
C ASP A 53 -10.48 2.46 -19.14
N SER A 54 -10.23 2.66 -20.43
CA SER A 54 -9.65 1.64 -21.31
C SER A 54 -8.20 1.28 -20.93
N GLY A 55 -7.53 2.11 -20.13
CA GLY A 55 -6.20 1.85 -19.59
C GLY A 55 -6.21 1.09 -18.27
N ALA A 56 -7.37 0.96 -17.61
CA ALA A 56 -7.49 0.18 -16.38
C ALA A 56 -7.51 -1.33 -16.67
N PRO A 57 -6.95 -2.18 -15.80
CA PRO A 57 -6.87 -3.63 -16.00
C PRO A 57 -8.23 -4.29 -16.31
N ILE A 58 -9.31 -3.81 -15.70
CA ILE A 58 -10.69 -4.29 -15.94
C ILE A 58 -11.58 -3.24 -16.62
N GLY A 59 -10.98 -2.19 -17.20
CA GLY A 59 -11.70 -1.14 -17.92
C GLY A 59 -12.57 -0.22 -17.05
N VAL A 60 -12.40 -0.26 -15.71
CA VAL A 60 -13.17 0.55 -14.76
C VAL A 60 -12.25 1.07 -13.66
N SER A 61 -12.41 2.34 -13.31
CA SER A 61 -11.71 2.99 -12.19
C SER A 61 -12.70 3.69 -11.27
N LYS A 62 -12.46 3.62 -9.96
CA LYS A 62 -13.15 4.46 -8.97
C LYS A 62 -12.33 5.70 -8.71
N VAL A 63 -12.98 6.84 -8.69
CA VAL A 63 -12.35 8.13 -8.43
C VAL A 63 -12.93 8.74 -7.16
N PHE A 64 -12.03 9.17 -6.28
CA PHE A 64 -12.37 9.81 -5.01
C PHE A 64 -11.72 11.19 -4.97
N GLN A 65 -12.44 12.19 -4.51
CA GLN A 65 -11.88 13.51 -4.25
C GLN A 65 -11.92 13.81 -2.76
N PHE A 66 -10.78 14.24 -2.25
CA PHE A 66 -10.60 14.62 -0.86
C PHE A 66 -10.09 16.07 -0.80
N LYS A 67 -10.63 16.82 0.15
CA LYS A 67 -10.06 18.11 0.51
C LYS A 67 -9.03 17.91 1.62
N VAL A 68 -7.81 18.33 1.39
CA VAL A 68 -6.76 18.25 2.41
C VAL A 68 -7.13 19.13 3.59
N PRO A 69 -7.18 18.60 4.81
CA PRO A 69 -7.43 19.42 6.00
C PRO A 69 -6.29 20.41 6.23
N ALA A 70 -6.52 21.40 7.09
CA ALA A 70 -5.49 22.34 7.46
C ALA A 70 -4.29 21.61 8.08
N ILE A 71 -3.12 21.85 7.50
CA ILE A 71 -1.84 21.36 8.01
C ILE A 71 -1.14 22.55 8.64
N GLY A 72 -0.88 22.48 9.94
CA GLY A 72 -0.13 23.52 10.64
C GLY A 72 1.35 23.54 10.22
N LYS A 73 2.22 23.95 11.14
CA LYS A 73 3.67 23.86 10.91
C LYS A 73 4.08 22.37 10.88
N GLY A 74 4.71 21.93 9.78
CA GLY A 74 5.20 20.56 9.62
C GLY A 74 4.54 19.82 8.46
N THR A 75 4.44 18.51 8.61
CA THR A 75 3.88 17.59 7.60
C THR A 75 2.78 16.73 8.22
N LYS A 76 1.88 16.21 7.38
CA LYS A 76 0.95 15.14 7.72
C LYS A 76 1.08 14.01 6.72
N THR A 77 0.87 12.78 7.17
CA THR A 77 0.88 11.62 6.29
C THR A 77 -0.56 11.22 5.98
N LEU A 78 -0.87 11.14 4.69
CA LEU A 78 -2.08 10.49 4.21
C LEU A 78 -1.76 9.01 4.04
N ALA A 79 -2.31 8.18 4.92
CA ALA A 79 -2.16 6.74 4.85
C ALA A 79 -3.46 6.10 4.33
N PHE A 80 -3.34 5.14 3.40
CA PHE A 80 -4.48 4.38 2.89
C PHE A 80 -4.06 2.96 2.52
N TYR A 81 -4.99 2.04 2.66
CA TYR A 81 -4.78 0.64 2.30
C TYR A 81 -5.28 0.37 0.89
N SER A 82 -4.47 -0.29 0.06
CA SER A 82 -4.88 -0.78 -1.25
C SER A 82 -4.72 -2.29 -1.33
N HIS A 83 -5.65 -2.95 -2.03
CA HIS A 83 -5.67 -4.39 -2.20
C HIS A 83 -5.89 -4.72 -3.68
N HIS A 84 -4.83 -5.19 -4.36
CA HIS A 84 -4.85 -5.52 -5.78
C HIS A 84 -5.46 -4.42 -6.65
N GLN A 85 -5.00 -3.19 -6.45
CA GLN A 85 -5.47 -2.00 -7.16
C GLN A 85 -4.30 -1.13 -7.57
N ASP A 86 -4.32 -0.68 -8.80
CA ASP A 86 -3.50 0.44 -9.21
C ASP A 86 -4.03 1.72 -8.57
N VAL A 87 -3.15 2.51 -8.00
CA VAL A 87 -3.50 3.78 -7.36
C VAL A 87 -2.71 4.92 -7.95
N VAL A 88 -3.40 5.96 -8.38
CA VAL A 88 -2.79 7.21 -8.83
C VAL A 88 -3.43 8.37 -8.09
N ILE A 89 -2.61 9.25 -7.52
CA ILE A 89 -3.10 10.45 -6.81
C ILE A 89 -2.62 11.70 -7.56
N TYR A 90 -3.58 12.55 -7.87
CA TYR A 90 -3.36 13.82 -8.52
C TYR A 90 -3.58 14.97 -7.56
N LYS A 91 -2.77 16.03 -7.71
CA LYS A 91 -2.99 17.36 -7.15
C LYS A 91 -3.16 18.34 -8.33
N GLY A 92 -4.41 18.72 -8.63
CA GLY A 92 -4.73 19.30 -9.92
C GLY A 92 -4.42 18.33 -11.06
N ASP A 93 -3.65 18.77 -12.06
CA ASP A 93 -3.24 17.93 -13.19
C ASP A 93 -1.93 17.15 -12.96
N ARG A 94 -1.29 17.36 -11.80
CA ARG A 94 0.00 16.74 -11.49
C ARG A 94 -0.17 15.46 -10.71
N VAL A 95 0.45 14.37 -11.20
CA VAL A 95 0.61 13.13 -10.43
C VAL A 95 1.60 13.36 -9.29
N ILE A 96 1.16 13.11 -8.06
CA ILE A 96 1.99 13.22 -6.84
C ILE A 96 2.27 11.88 -6.18
N TYR A 97 1.50 10.85 -6.53
CA TYR A 97 1.70 9.48 -6.06
C TYR A 97 1.22 8.50 -7.13
N GLN A 98 1.97 7.41 -7.30
CA GLN A 98 1.59 6.35 -8.22
C GLN A 98 2.07 5.01 -7.70
N ARG A 99 1.16 4.06 -7.60
CA ARG A 99 1.43 2.64 -7.41
C ARG A 99 0.71 1.86 -8.52
N ARG A 100 1.46 1.19 -9.37
CA ARG A 100 0.92 0.40 -10.48
C ARG A 100 1.48 -1.01 -10.48
N VAL A 101 0.80 -1.90 -11.19
CA VAL A 101 1.29 -3.24 -11.49
C VAL A 101 2.65 -3.15 -12.15
N TYR A 102 3.63 -3.83 -11.58
CA TYR A 102 4.93 -3.98 -12.21
C TYR A 102 4.83 -5.02 -13.34
N GLN A 103 4.82 -4.55 -14.58
CA GLN A 103 4.65 -5.39 -15.78
C GLN A 103 5.80 -6.38 -16.03
N GLY A 104 6.93 -6.21 -15.35
CA GLY A 104 8.12 -7.05 -15.49
C GLY A 104 8.24 -8.18 -14.48
N ASN A 105 7.23 -8.41 -13.62
CA ASN A 105 7.29 -9.48 -12.63
C ASN A 105 6.98 -10.84 -13.28
N PRO A 106 7.93 -11.80 -13.30
CA PRO A 106 7.70 -13.12 -13.89
C PRO A 106 6.73 -13.99 -13.08
N PHE A 107 6.45 -13.63 -11.82
CA PHE A 107 5.60 -14.41 -10.91
C PHE A 107 4.16 -13.90 -10.79
N GLY A 108 3.77 -12.92 -11.58
CA GLY A 108 2.41 -12.39 -11.58
C GLY A 108 2.33 -10.89 -11.86
N ARG A 109 1.14 -10.42 -12.19
CA ARG A 109 0.84 -9.02 -12.48
C ARG A 109 -0.08 -8.49 -11.41
N THR A 110 0.48 -8.16 -10.25
CA THR A 110 -0.32 -7.57 -9.18
C THR A 110 0.44 -6.43 -8.52
N SER A 111 -0.27 -5.35 -8.20
CA SER A 111 0.24 -4.28 -7.34
C SER A 111 0.40 -4.74 -5.89
N GLY A 112 -0.12 -5.93 -5.57
CA GLY A 112 -0.12 -6.49 -4.24
C GLY A 112 -1.10 -5.79 -3.30
N GLN A 113 -0.90 -6.02 -2.02
CA GLN A 113 -1.71 -5.39 -0.98
C GLN A 113 -0.80 -4.72 0.04
N GLY A 114 -1.27 -3.66 0.66
CA GLY A 114 -0.54 -2.99 1.72
C GLY A 114 -0.94 -1.54 1.94
N TRP A 115 -0.33 -0.97 2.96
CA TRP A 115 -0.44 0.45 3.26
C TRP A 115 0.38 1.27 2.28
N ASN A 116 -0.16 2.42 1.96
CA ASN A 116 0.46 3.42 1.11
C ASN A 116 0.49 4.74 1.87
N ASP A 117 1.60 5.42 1.83
CA ASP A 117 1.83 6.66 2.55
C ASP A 117 2.17 7.78 1.59
N LEU A 118 1.51 8.91 1.75
CA LEU A 118 1.78 10.13 1.01
C LEU A 118 2.02 11.27 2.01
N THR A 119 3.20 11.85 1.99
CA THR A 119 3.51 13.02 2.81
C THR A 119 2.88 14.27 2.22
N LEU A 120 2.11 14.99 3.02
CA LEU A 120 1.48 16.26 2.71
C LEU A 120 2.15 17.39 3.50
N TYR A 121 2.30 18.53 2.87
CA TYR A 121 2.96 19.71 3.41
C TYR A 121 1.94 20.82 3.70
N SER A 122 2.33 21.83 4.45
CA SER A 122 1.46 22.98 4.77
C SER A 122 0.88 23.66 3.53
N GLU A 123 1.61 23.67 2.42
CA GLU A 123 1.18 24.21 1.12
C GLU A 123 0.06 23.38 0.45
N ASP A 124 -0.19 22.17 0.92
CA ASP A 124 -1.26 21.31 0.42
C ASP A 124 -2.58 21.56 1.13
N SER A 125 -2.59 22.33 2.21
CA SER A 125 -3.78 22.67 2.99
C SER A 125 -4.90 23.23 2.10
N GLY A 126 -6.09 22.68 2.24
CA GLY A 126 -7.27 23.10 1.49
C GLY A 126 -7.28 22.69 0.02
N LYS A 127 -6.20 22.11 -0.53
CA LYS A 127 -6.16 21.61 -1.90
C LYS A 127 -6.97 20.33 -2.05
N ILE A 128 -7.36 20.06 -3.29
CA ILE A 128 -8.12 18.87 -3.65
C ILE A 128 -7.15 17.83 -4.18
N LEU A 129 -7.20 16.64 -3.58
CA LEU A 129 -6.54 15.45 -4.11
C LEU A 129 -7.58 14.59 -4.84
N THR A 130 -7.23 14.13 -6.03
CA THR A 130 -8.02 13.18 -6.80
C THR A 130 -7.31 11.84 -6.79
N VAL A 131 -7.93 10.85 -6.15
CA VAL A 131 -7.41 9.48 -6.03
C VAL A 131 -8.14 8.62 -7.03
N VAL A 132 -7.41 8.00 -7.94
CA VAL A 132 -7.93 7.05 -8.93
C VAL A 132 -7.49 5.65 -8.51
N MET A 133 -8.44 4.77 -8.27
CA MET A 133 -8.22 3.37 -7.94
C MET A 133 -8.77 2.48 -9.06
N SER A 134 -7.89 1.70 -9.66
CA SER A 134 -8.22 0.79 -10.77
C SER A 134 -8.00 -0.65 -10.31
N PRO A 135 -9.08 -1.41 -10.02
CA PRO A 135 -8.97 -2.81 -9.63
C PRO A 135 -8.29 -3.65 -10.70
N GLU A 136 -7.45 -4.58 -10.29
CA GLU A 136 -6.75 -5.52 -11.19
C GLU A 136 -7.63 -6.70 -11.59
N TYR A 137 -8.59 -7.05 -10.73
CA TYR A 137 -9.48 -8.19 -10.91
C TYR A 137 -10.94 -7.75 -10.78
N SER A 138 -11.80 -8.38 -11.57
CA SER A 138 -13.24 -8.28 -11.39
C SER A 138 -13.61 -8.99 -10.10
N THR A 139 -14.16 -8.25 -9.13
CA THR A 139 -14.85 -8.89 -7.99
C THR A 139 -16.18 -9.42 -8.53
N VAL A 140 -16.24 -10.71 -8.75
CA VAL A 140 -17.49 -11.42 -9.03
C VAL A 140 -18.30 -11.47 -7.74
#